data_6a8103f02a4213ca08894d5388bee850
#
_entry.id   6a8103f02a4213ca08894d5388bee850
#
_cell.length_a   1.000
_cell.length_b   1.000
_cell.length_c   1.000
_cell.angle_alpha   90.00
_cell.angle_beta   90.00
_cell.angle_gamma   90.00
#
_symmetry.space_group_name_H-M   'P 1'
#
loop_
_entity.id
_entity.type
_entity.pdbx_description
1 polymer ?
#
loop_
_entity_poly.entity_id
_entity_poly.type
_entity_poly.pdbx_seq_one_letter_code
_entity_poly.pdbx_strand_id
1 'polypeptide(L)'
;MAAQSPVARLLACPACGSGLTGDACLACRADYPPLAGIPWLMPEPRASLIEWRGRLHHLLTHYAAEAARQRGACERAAPGSLTRQRLERMAGAYDDQAARLRELLRPLGLERRQEAHAVHVALGTELPLRQGLTTYYPNLHRDWCWGEAENRASLEAVIASLPQNGAPQRVLVLGAGAGRLAYDLHQALKPA
;
A
#
# COMPACT_ATOMS: atom_id res chain seq x y z
N MET A 1 3.27 -22.98 -17.77
CA MET A 1 2.44 -21.78 -17.97
C MET A 1 1.61 -21.61 -16.73
N ALA A 2 1.88 -20.60 -15.90
CA ALA A 2 1.04 -20.31 -14.74
C ALA A 2 -0.35 -19.89 -15.22
N ALA A 3 -1.41 -20.48 -14.66
CA ALA A 3 -2.78 -20.13 -14.98
C ALA A 3 -2.98 -18.64 -14.68
N GLN A 4 -3.36 -17.86 -15.69
CA GLN A 4 -3.64 -16.44 -15.50
C GLN A 4 -4.78 -16.31 -14.50
N SER A 5 -4.58 -15.48 -13.47
CA SER A 5 -5.63 -15.15 -12.52
C SER A 5 -6.91 -14.72 -13.26
N PRO A 6 -8.09 -15.15 -12.82
CA PRO A 6 -9.37 -14.70 -13.40
C PRO A 6 -9.49 -13.16 -13.44
N VAL A 7 -8.84 -12.47 -12.51
CA VAL A 7 -8.79 -11.00 -12.45
C VAL A 7 -8.00 -10.41 -13.61
N ALA A 8 -6.94 -11.08 -14.08
CA ALA A 8 -6.09 -10.56 -15.16
C ALA A 8 -6.89 -10.29 -16.46
N ARG A 9 -7.96 -11.06 -16.70
CA ARG A 9 -8.83 -10.88 -17.87
C ARG A 9 -9.77 -9.68 -17.80
N LEU A 10 -9.88 -9.06 -16.61
CA LEU A 10 -10.71 -7.89 -16.36
C LEU A 10 -9.91 -6.59 -16.41
N LEU A 11 -8.60 -6.70 -16.45
CA LEU A 11 -7.71 -5.55 -16.44
C LEU A 11 -7.62 -4.95 -17.84
N ALA A 12 -7.63 -3.62 -17.89
CA ALA A 12 -7.45 -2.85 -19.11
C ALA A 12 -6.24 -1.94 -18.97
N CYS A 13 -5.67 -1.56 -20.10
CA CYS A 13 -4.56 -0.62 -20.15
C CYS A 13 -4.98 0.76 -19.62
N PRO A 14 -4.34 1.31 -18.58
CA PRO A 14 -4.68 2.63 -18.04
C PRO A 14 -4.47 3.78 -19.05
N ALA A 15 -3.58 3.59 -20.04
CA ALA A 15 -3.27 4.63 -21.01
C ALA A 15 -4.28 4.69 -22.18
N CYS A 16 -4.81 3.54 -22.64
CA CYS A 16 -5.67 3.50 -23.84
C CYS A 16 -6.96 2.70 -23.70
N GLY A 17 -7.22 2.09 -22.57
CA GLY A 17 -8.42 1.29 -22.33
C GLY A 17 -8.45 -0.09 -23.00
N SER A 18 -7.46 -0.46 -23.82
CA SER A 18 -7.39 -1.75 -24.50
C SER A 18 -7.08 -2.88 -23.50
N GLY A 19 -7.48 -4.11 -23.85
CA GLY A 19 -7.13 -5.29 -23.04
C GLY A 19 -5.63 -5.51 -22.95
N LEU A 20 -5.19 -6.12 -21.85
CA LEU A 20 -3.80 -6.48 -21.62
C LEU A 20 -3.51 -7.92 -22.05
N THR A 21 -2.32 -8.14 -22.59
CA THR A 21 -1.78 -9.47 -22.86
C THR A 21 -0.60 -9.71 -21.93
N GLY A 22 -0.83 -10.47 -20.84
CA GLY A 22 0.13 -10.52 -19.73
C GLY A 22 0.27 -9.16 -19.06
N ASP A 23 1.49 -8.65 -19.00
CA ASP A 23 1.82 -7.37 -18.37
C ASP A 23 2.01 -6.24 -19.40
N ALA A 24 1.59 -6.43 -20.65
CA ALA A 24 1.77 -5.48 -21.73
C ALA A 24 0.47 -5.15 -22.47
N CYS A 25 0.40 -3.92 -23.00
CA CYS A 25 -0.63 -3.49 -23.92
C CYS A 25 -0.10 -3.54 -25.36
N LEU A 26 -0.68 -4.39 -26.20
CA LEU A 26 -0.27 -4.49 -27.61
C LEU A 26 -0.72 -3.27 -28.45
N ALA A 27 -1.78 -2.57 -28.03
CA ALA A 27 -2.33 -1.45 -28.76
C ALA A 27 -1.44 -0.19 -28.64
N CYS A 28 -1.01 0.18 -27.44
CA CYS A 28 -0.15 1.36 -27.21
C CYS A 28 1.30 1.03 -26.84
N ARG A 29 1.65 -0.27 -26.79
CA ARG A 29 2.98 -0.78 -26.47
C ARG A 29 3.47 -0.42 -25.05
N ALA A 30 2.55 -0.09 -24.15
CA ALA A 30 2.88 0.14 -22.76
C ALA A 30 3.16 -1.20 -22.06
N ASP A 31 4.19 -1.21 -21.20
CA ASP A 31 4.61 -2.35 -20.39
C ASP A 31 4.39 -2.06 -18.90
N TYR A 32 3.74 -2.97 -18.20
CA TYR A 32 3.31 -2.81 -16.80
C TYR A 32 4.00 -3.87 -15.93
N PRO A 33 5.20 -3.58 -15.40
CA PRO A 33 5.97 -4.56 -14.65
C PRO A 33 5.18 -5.01 -13.39
N PRO A 34 5.07 -6.33 -13.15
CA PRO A 34 4.47 -6.82 -11.93
C PRO A 34 5.41 -6.58 -10.74
N LEU A 35 4.86 -6.10 -9.62
CA LEU A 35 5.55 -5.99 -8.35
C LEU A 35 4.99 -7.03 -7.39
N ALA A 36 5.82 -7.99 -6.97
CA ALA A 36 5.39 -9.12 -6.15
C ALA A 36 4.15 -9.86 -6.70
N GLY A 37 4.05 -9.98 -8.03
CA GLY A 37 2.91 -10.63 -8.71
C GLY A 37 1.67 -9.75 -8.84
N ILE A 38 1.73 -8.48 -8.42
CA ILE A 38 0.65 -7.50 -8.57
C ILE A 38 0.97 -6.60 -9.77
N PRO A 39 0.10 -6.52 -10.79
CA PRO A 39 0.32 -5.62 -11.92
C PRO A 39 0.37 -4.15 -11.47
N TRP A 40 1.42 -3.44 -11.90
CA TRP A 40 1.60 -2.03 -11.60
C TRP A 40 0.94 -1.18 -12.68
N LEU A 41 -0.41 -1.11 -12.63
CA LEU A 41 -1.22 -0.45 -13.67
C LEU A 41 -1.34 1.06 -13.43
N MET A 42 -0.28 1.77 -13.76
CA MET A 42 -0.22 3.23 -13.73
C MET A 42 -0.03 3.75 -15.15
N PRO A 43 -0.60 4.91 -15.53
CA PRO A 43 -0.41 5.48 -16.89
C PRO A 43 1.06 5.58 -17.29
N GLU A 44 1.92 6.01 -16.37
CA GLU A 44 3.38 6.09 -16.52
C GLU A 44 4.05 5.17 -15.47
N PRO A 45 4.09 3.85 -15.71
CA PRO A 45 4.45 2.89 -14.66
C PRO A 45 5.87 3.04 -14.13
N ARG A 46 6.84 3.37 -15.02
CA ARG A 46 8.24 3.55 -14.63
C ARG A 46 8.42 4.83 -13.79
N ALA A 47 7.84 5.93 -14.25
CA ALA A 47 7.93 7.21 -13.57
C ALA A 47 7.25 7.15 -12.19
N SER A 48 6.07 6.55 -12.11
CA SER A 48 5.35 6.36 -10.86
C SER A 48 6.13 5.47 -9.86
N LEU A 49 6.80 4.43 -10.36
CA LEU A 49 7.63 3.56 -9.53
C LEU A 49 8.86 4.30 -8.96
N ILE A 50 9.51 5.14 -9.76
CA ILE A 50 10.64 5.95 -9.31
C ILE A 50 10.19 6.93 -8.22
N GLU A 51 9.05 7.59 -8.40
CA GLU A 51 8.51 8.51 -7.41
C GLU A 51 8.19 7.81 -6.09
N TRP A 52 7.50 6.68 -6.13
CA TRP A 52 7.19 5.91 -4.92
C TRP A 52 8.45 5.42 -4.21
N ARG A 53 9.46 4.98 -4.94
CA ARG A 53 10.78 4.65 -4.36
C ARG A 53 11.38 5.83 -3.61
N GLY A 54 11.34 7.02 -4.20
CA GLY A 54 11.83 8.25 -3.56
C GLY A 54 11.08 8.56 -2.26
N ARG A 55 9.75 8.54 -2.29
CA ARG A 55 8.90 8.81 -1.11
C ARG A 55 9.14 7.81 0.02
N LEU A 56 9.20 6.53 -0.32
CA LEU A 56 9.41 5.46 0.66
C LEU A 56 10.83 5.49 1.24
N HIS A 57 11.84 5.79 0.42
CA HIS A 57 13.19 6.02 0.89
C HIS A 57 13.25 7.19 1.88
N HIS A 58 12.57 8.29 1.58
CA HIS A 58 12.49 9.46 2.45
C HIS A 58 11.82 9.12 3.79
N LEU A 59 10.74 8.33 3.77
CA LEU A 59 10.08 7.86 4.97
C LEU A 59 11.01 7.00 5.85
N LEU A 60 11.75 6.07 5.26
CA LEU A 60 12.71 5.23 5.98
C LEU A 60 13.85 6.07 6.58
N THR A 61 14.33 7.08 5.86
CA THR A 61 15.34 8.04 6.36
C THR A 61 14.79 8.85 7.53
N HIS A 62 13.53 9.28 7.44
CA HIS A 62 12.85 9.97 8.53
C HIS A 62 12.76 9.10 9.79
N TYR A 63 12.39 7.83 9.68
CA TYR A 63 12.34 6.93 10.84
C TYR A 63 13.72 6.73 11.47
N ALA A 64 14.76 6.58 10.66
CA ALA A 64 16.13 6.47 11.18
C ALA A 64 16.56 7.75 11.94
N ALA A 65 16.22 8.93 11.42
CA ALA A 65 16.50 10.20 12.06
C ALA A 65 15.73 10.36 13.38
N GLU A 66 14.44 9.95 13.41
CA GLU A 66 13.64 9.98 14.62
C GLU A 66 14.17 9.02 15.69
N ALA A 67 14.55 7.80 15.31
CA ALA A 67 15.17 6.85 16.23
C ALA A 67 16.46 7.43 16.85
N ALA A 68 17.32 8.04 16.02
CA ALA A 68 18.55 8.69 16.48
C ALA A 68 18.25 9.87 17.42
N ARG A 69 17.24 10.69 17.11
CA ARG A 69 16.79 11.81 17.96
C ARG A 69 16.31 11.32 19.33
N GLN A 70 15.52 10.23 19.37
CA GLN A 70 15.07 9.66 20.65
C GLN A 70 16.25 9.10 21.46
N ARG A 71 17.23 8.44 20.84
CA ARG A 71 18.44 7.97 21.52
C ARG A 71 19.25 9.12 22.12
N GLY A 72 19.47 10.18 21.36
CA GLY A 72 20.16 11.36 21.88
C GLY A 72 19.42 12.05 23.04
N ALA A 73 18.07 12.03 23.03
CA ALA A 73 17.29 12.51 24.16
C ALA A 73 17.39 11.54 25.37
N CYS A 74 17.46 10.24 25.11
CA CYS A 74 17.62 9.23 26.14
C CYS A 74 18.94 9.37 26.94
N GLU A 75 20.03 9.72 26.26
CA GLU A 75 21.33 9.96 26.90
C GLU A 75 21.27 11.11 27.92
N ARG A 76 20.43 12.11 27.66
CA ARG A 76 20.24 13.29 28.57
C ARG A 76 19.25 13.04 29.68
N ALA A 77 18.45 11.99 29.62
CA ALA A 77 17.46 11.64 30.63
C ALA A 77 18.08 10.91 31.83
N ALA A 78 17.55 11.14 33.02
CA ALA A 78 18.04 10.52 34.23
C ALA A 78 17.97 8.98 34.10
N PRO A 79 19.04 8.26 34.50
CA PRO A 79 19.07 6.81 34.51
C PRO A 79 17.86 6.21 35.27
N GLY A 80 17.21 5.19 34.71
CA GLY A 80 16.08 4.51 35.33
C GLY A 80 14.76 5.29 35.32
N SER A 81 14.72 6.53 34.84
CA SER A 81 13.50 7.33 34.79
C SER A 81 12.48 6.78 33.76
N LEU A 82 11.18 7.03 34.03
CA LEU A 82 10.12 6.69 33.08
C LEU A 82 10.29 7.39 31.73
N THR A 83 10.84 8.61 31.74
CA THR A 83 11.17 9.36 30.52
C THR A 83 12.18 8.59 29.68
N ARG A 84 13.27 8.12 30.28
CA ARG A 84 14.28 7.30 29.59
C ARG A 84 13.68 6.04 29.01
N GLN A 85 12.90 5.29 29.79
CA GLN A 85 12.23 4.08 29.32
C GLN A 85 11.29 4.34 28.14
N ARG A 86 10.55 5.47 28.14
CA ARG A 86 9.68 5.85 27.00
C ARG A 86 10.49 6.19 25.76
N LEU A 87 11.58 6.95 25.90
CA LEU A 87 12.44 7.30 24.77
C LEU A 87 13.10 6.06 24.14
N GLU A 88 13.54 5.10 24.96
CA GLU A 88 14.07 3.82 24.51
C GLU A 88 13.03 3.03 23.70
N ARG A 89 11.78 2.92 24.22
CA ARG A 89 10.69 2.27 23.50
C ARG A 89 10.34 2.97 22.18
N MET A 90 10.33 4.30 22.16
CA MET A 90 10.07 5.07 20.96
C MET A 90 11.17 4.85 19.91
N ALA A 91 12.43 4.89 20.30
CA ALA A 91 13.55 4.60 19.40
C ALA A 91 13.41 3.17 18.80
N GLY A 92 13.16 2.18 19.64
CA GLY A 92 12.92 0.80 19.20
C GLY A 92 11.74 0.68 18.25
N ALA A 93 10.63 1.35 18.53
CA ALA A 93 9.44 1.33 17.67
C ALA A 93 9.72 1.92 16.27
N TYR A 94 10.51 2.99 16.17
CA TYR A 94 10.93 3.53 14.87
C TYR A 94 11.82 2.57 14.09
N ASP A 95 12.76 1.89 14.76
CA ASP A 95 13.62 0.90 14.12
C ASP A 95 12.82 -0.31 13.64
N ASP A 96 11.93 -0.84 14.49
CA ASP A 96 11.06 -1.96 14.13
C ASP A 96 10.17 -1.62 12.94
N GLN A 97 9.57 -0.44 12.94
CA GLN A 97 8.74 0.02 11.83
C GLN A 97 9.55 0.14 10.54
N ALA A 98 10.75 0.71 10.62
CA ALA A 98 11.64 0.82 9.48
C ALA A 98 12.06 -0.57 8.94
N ALA A 99 12.34 -1.52 9.82
CA ALA A 99 12.69 -2.88 9.43
C ALA A 99 11.53 -3.60 8.73
N ARG A 100 10.33 -3.54 9.31
CA ARG A 100 9.11 -4.13 8.71
C ARG A 100 8.78 -3.52 7.35
N LEU A 101 8.90 -2.20 7.22
CA LEU A 101 8.68 -1.53 5.93
C LEU A 101 9.73 -1.93 4.89
N ARG A 102 11.01 -2.04 5.24
CA ARG A 102 12.05 -2.51 4.30
C ARG A 102 11.73 -3.90 3.78
N GLU A 103 11.31 -4.81 4.65
CA GLU A 103 10.94 -6.17 4.25
C GLU A 103 9.70 -6.17 3.34
N LEU A 104 8.63 -5.47 3.73
CA LEU A 104 7.42 -5.34 2.93
C LEU A 104 7.68 -4.72 1.56
N LEU A 105 8.54 -3.71 1.50
CA LEU A 105 8.82 -2.93 0.31
C LEU A 105 10.02 -3.46 -0.51
N ARG A 106 10.61 -4.58 -0.09
CA ARG A 106 11.74 -5.22 -0.80
C ARG A 106 11.49 -5.40 -2.30
N PRO A 107 10.28 -5.81 -2.76
CA PRO A 107 10.01 -5.95 -4.19
C PRO A 107 10.13 -4.64 -4.98
N LEU A 108 9.98 -3.49 -4.32
CA LEU A 108 10.12 -2.18 -4.97
C LEU A 108 11.57 -1.81 -5.27
N GLY A 109 12.57 -2.46 -4.66
CA GLY A 109 13.99 -2.16 -4.87
C GLY A 109 14.35 -0.72 -4.50
N LEU A 110 14.06 -0.32 -3.26
CA LEU A 110 14.27 1.05 -2.77
C LEU A 110 15.74 1.52 -2.80
N GLU A 111 16.69 0.60 -2.91
CA GLU A 111 18.12 0.87 -2.97
C GLU A 111 18.56 1.40 -4.35
N ARG A 112 17.74 1.20 -5.38
CA ARG A 112 18.01 1.68 -6.73
C ARG A 112 17.67 3.18 -6.80
N ARG A 113 18.65 4.02 -6.43
CA ARG A 113 18.55 5.47 -6.62
C ARG A 113 18.53 5.78 -8.12
N GLN A 114 17.38 6.24 -8.60
CA GLN A 114 17.29 6.99 -9.86
C GLN A 114 16.87 8.41 -9.51
N GLU A 115 17.38 9.37 -10.26
CA GLU A 115 17.19 10.80 -10.00
C GLU A 115 15.70 11.16 -9.97
N ALA A 116 15.17 11.31 -8.77
CA ALA A 116 13.75 11.60 -8.53
C ALA A 116 13.28 12.94 -9.14
N HIS A 117 14.22 13.86 -9.37
CA HIS A 117 13.88 15.22 -9.83
C HIS A 117 13.38 15.27 -11.28
N ALA A 118 13.95 14.49 -12.18
CA ALA A 118 13.53 14.43 -13.58
C ALA A 118 12.12 13.83 -13.77
N VAL A 119 11.69 13.01 -12.83
CA VAL A 119 10.41 12.30 -12.87
C VAL A 119 9.25 13.19 -12.46
N HIS A 120 9.45 14.11 -11.54
CA HIS A 120 8.44 15.09 -11.12
C HIS A 120 7.97 15.99 -12.28
N VAL A 121 8.89 16.35 -13.18
CA VAL A 121 8.59 17.16 -14.35
C VAL A 121 7.86 16.33 -15.42
N ALA A 122 8.15 15.04 -15.54
CA ALA A 122 7.57 14.17 -16.58
C ALA A 122 6.14 13.74 -16.27
N LEU A 123 5.76 13.61 -14.98
CA LEU A 123 4.44 13.08 -14.61
C LEU A 123 3.31 14.09 -14.79
N GLY A 124 3.58 15.40 -14.76
CA GLY A 124 2.53 16.44 -14.85
C GLY A 124 1.42 16.27 -13.78
N THR A 125 1.54 15.27 -12.93
CA THR A 125 0.62 14.93 -11.86
C THR A 125 1.30 15.28 -10.55
N GLU A 126 0.88 16.37 -9.95
CA GLU A 126 1.12 16.58 -8.53
C GLU A 126 0.34 15.51 -7.75
N LEU A 127 0.98 14.39 -7.48
CA LEU A 127 0.52 13.61 -6.33
C LEU A 127 0.57 14.57 -5.13
N PRO A 128 -0.52 14.68 -4.34
CA PRO A 128 -0.55 15.66 -3.27
C PRO A 128 0.68 15.47 -2.40
N LEU A 129 1.58 16.46 -2.36
CA LEU A 129 2.83 16.45 -1.59
C LEU A 129 2.62 16.12 -0.11
N ARG A 130 1.38 16.25 0.37
CA ARG A 130 0.97 16.00 1.76
C ARG A 130 0.40 14.59 2.01
N GLN A 131 0.21 13.76 0.99
CA GLN A 131 -0.25 12.38 1.15
C GLN A 131 0.93 11.41 1.14
N GLY A 132 1.61 11.31 2.27
CA GLY A 132 2.58 10.25 2.53
C GLY A 132 1.89 8.96 2.98
N LEU A 133 2.65 7.85 3.05
CA LEU A 133 2.14 6.56 3.52
C LEU A 133 1.49 6.66 4.91
N THR A 134 2.02 7.53 5.78
CA THR A 134 1.52 7.74 7.15
C THR A 134 0.10 8.34 7.20
N THR A 135 -0.37 9.00 6.15
CA THR A 135 -1.75 9.54 6.11
C THR A 135 -2.81 8.45 6.04
N TYR A 136 -2.43 7.24 5.63
CA TYR A 136 -3.31 6.08 5.58
C TYR A 136 -3.36 5.29 6.88
N TYR A 137 -2.43 5.50 7.81
CA TYR A 137 -2.39 4.77 9.07
C TYR A 137 -3.66 4.90 9.92
N PRO A 138 -4.28 6.08 10.09
CA PRO A 138 -5.54 6.18 10.82
C PRO A 138 -6.65 5.31 10.23
N ASN A 139 -6.74 5.23 8.90
CA ASN A 139 -7.72 4.39 8.21
C ASN A 139 -7.41 2.90 8.41
N LEU A 140 -6.15 2.51 8.31
CA LEU A 140 -5.72 1.14 8.60
C LEU A 140 -6.05 0.73 10.04
N HIS A 141 -5.72 1.58 11.01
CA HIS A 141 -6.04 1.33 12.42
C HIS A 141 -7.53 1.24 12.67
N ARG A 142 -8.33 2.18 12.13
CA ARG A 142 -9.77 2.11 12.26
C ARG A 142 -10.31 0.79 11.73
N ASP A 143 -9.98 0.43 10.51
CA ASP A 143 -10.59 -0.69 9.81
C ASP A 143 -10.12 -2.04 10.36
N TRP A 144 -8.85 -2.17 10.81
CA TRP A 144 -8.24 -3.44 11.19
C TRP A 144 -8.06 -3.65 12.70
N CYS A 145 -8.16 -2.58 13.51
CA CYS A 145 -7.94 -2.68 14.97
C CYS A 145 -9.16 -2.33 15.81
N TRP A 146 -9.96 -1.33 15.40
CA TRP A 146 -11.06 -0.83 16.25
C TRP A 146 -12.43 -0.89 15.61
N GLY A 147 -12.53 -0.88 14.29
CA GLY A 147 -13.77 -0.72 13.54
C GLY A 147 -14.59 -1.99 13.39
N GLU A 148 -14.46 -2.98 14.26
CA GLU A 148 -15.13 -4.27 14.12
C GLU A 148 -16.65 -4.16 13.98
N ALA A 149 -17.29 -3.30 14.78
CA ALA A 149 -18.74 -3.11 14.73
C ALA A 149 -19.19 -2.45 13.41
N GLU A 150 -18.46 -1.42 12.96
CA GLU A 150 -18.75 -0.73 11.69
C GLU A 150 -18.50 -1.65 10.48
N ASN A 151 -17.41 -2.41 10.52
CA ASN A 151 -17.07 -3.36 9.46
C ASN A 151 -18.14 -4.46 9.35
N ARG A 152 -18.61 -4.98 10.47
CA ARG A 152 -19.68 -5.98 10.51
C ARG A 152 -20.99 -5.42 9.96
N ALA A 153 -21.41 -4.25 10.40
CA ALA A 153 -22.62 -3.60 9.88
C ALA A 153 -22.51 -3.35 8.36
N SER A 154 -21.35 -2.93 7.88
CA SER A 154 -21.09 -2.73 6.45
C SER A 154 -21.16 -4.04 5.67
N LEU A 155 -20.54 -5.09 6.19
CA LEU A 155 -20.58 -6.44 5.59
C LEU A 155 -22.02 -6.96 5.50
N GLU A 156 -22.78 -6.88 6.60
CA GLU A 156 -24.18 -7.33 6.66
C GLU A 156 -25.05 -6.57 5.66
N ALA A 157 -24.91 -5.25 5.57
CA ALA A 157 -25.64 -4.43 4.61
C ALA A 157 -25.35 -4.82 3.15
N VAL A 158 -24.05 -5.07 2.84
CA VAL A 158 -23.68 -5.50 1.49
C VAL A 158 -24.24 -6.91 1.19
N ILE A 159 -24.08 -7.86 2.10
CA ILE A 159 -24.59 -9.24 1.90
C ILE A 159 -26.12 -9.22 1.73
N ALA A 160 -26.84 -8.44 2.51
CA ALA A 160 -28.29 -8.31 2.39
C ALA A 160 -28.73 -7.72 1.03
N SER A 161 -27.86 -6.94 0.39
CA SER A 161 -28.10 -6.32 -0.92
C SER A 161 -27.72 -7.20 -2.09
N LEU A 162 -27.03 -8.31 -1.86
CA LEU A 162 -26.64 -9.22 -2.93
C LEU A 162 -27.83 -10.09 -3.37
N PRO A 163 -27.86 -10.51 -4.66
CA PRO A 163 -28.88 -11.42 -5.16
C PRO A 163 -28.90 -12.74 -4.37
N GLN A 164 -30.07 -13.13 -3.86
CA GLN A 164 -30.23 -14.36 -3.06
C GLN A 164 -30.30 -15.66 -3.90
N ASN A 165 -30.25 -15.55 -5.23
CA ASN A 165 -30.44 -16.66 -6.14
C ASN A 165 -29.19 -17.51 -6.42
N GLY A 166 -28.19 -17.40 -5.58
CA GLY A 166 -26.92 -18.11 -5.66
C GLY A 166 -25.78 -17.24 -5.14
N ALA A 167 -24.67 -17.87 -4.77
CA ALA A 167 -23.48 -17.11 -4.34
C ALA A 167 -22.99 -16.22 -5.47
N PRO A 168 -22.73 -14.93 -5.24
CA PRO A 168 -22.17 -14.05 -6.26
C PRO A 168 -20.80 -14.58 -6.66
N GLN A 169 -20.64 -14.88 -7.94
CA GLN A 169 -19.38 -15.45 -8.43
C GLN A 169 -18.26 -14.41 -8.53
N ARG A 170 -18.62 -13.14 -8.62
CA ARG A 170 -17.64 -12.05 -8.84
C ARG A 170 -18.15 -10.74 -8.23
N VAL A 171 -17.38 -10.19 -7.28
CA VAL A 171 -17.67 -8.91 -6.64
C VAL A 171 -16.49 -7.96 -6.88
N LEU A 172 -16.75 -6.74 -7.33
CA LEU A 172 -15.78 -5.66 -7.45
C LEU A 172 -16.09 -4.60 -6.40
N VAL A 173 -15.15 -4.36 -5.50
CA VAL A 173 -15.24 -3.30 -4.48
C VAL A 173 -14.47 -2.08 -4.96
N LEU A 174 -15.20 -1.03 -5.35
CA LEU A 174 -14.59 0.24 -5.76
C LEU A 174 -14.20 1.05 -4.52
N GLY A 175 -13.02 1.68 -4.56
CA GLY A 175 -12.54 2.51 -3.46
C GLY A 175 -12.34 1.71 -2.17
N ALA A 176 -11.83 0.50 -2.25
CA ALA A 176 -11.72 -0.45 -1.12
C ALA A 176 -10.98 0.06 0.13
N GLY A 177 -10.40 1.26 0.10
CA GLY A 177 -9.72 1.88 1.25
C GLY A 177 -8.60 1.00 1.79
N ALA A 178 -8.67 0.63 3.08
CA ALA A 178 -7.72 -0.28 3.71
C ALA A 178 -7.96 -1.77 3.38
N GLY A 179 -8.92 -2.08 2.50
CA GLY A 179 -9.22 -3.43 2.02
C GLY A 179 -10.05 -4.30 2.95
N ARG A 180 -10.44 -3.83 4.13
CA ARG A 180 -11.12 -4.64 5.14
C ARG A 180 -12.46 -5.19 4.64
N LEU A 181 -13.33 -4.37 4.08
CA LEU A 181 -14.62 -4.83 3.55
C LEU A 181 -14.44 -5.84 2.41
N ALA A 182 -13.48 -5.61 1.51
CA ALA A 182 -13.20 -6.56 0.44
C ALA A 182 -12.71 -7.91 0.98
N TYR A 183 -11.89 -7.88 2.02
CA TYR A 183 -11.42 -9.09 2.72
C TYR A 183 -12.58 -9.84 3.39
N ASP A 184 -13.41 -9.14 4.17
CA ASP A 184 -14.53 -9.74 4.88
C ASP A 184 -15.56 -10.34 3.92
N LEU A 185 -15.88 -9.65 2.81
CA LEU A 185 -16.72 -10.18 1.73
C LEU A 185 -16.11 -11.45 1.12
N HIS A 186 -14.79 -11.45 0.85
CA HIS A 186 -14.12 -12.63 0.33
C HIS A 186 -14.20 -13.80 1.31
N GLN A 187 -14.06 -13.57 2.62
CA GLN A 187 -14.20 -14.65 3.61
C GLN A 187 -15.64 -15.16 3.71
N ALA A 188 -16.63 -14.25 3.71
CA ALA A 188 -18.04 -14.59 3.86
C ALA A 188 -18.62 -15.31 2.61
N LEU A 189 -18.11 -15.03 1.42
CA LEU A 189 -18.61 -15.53 0.14
C LEU A 189 -17.78 -16.70 -0.43
N LYS A 190 -16.78 -17.17 0.30
CA LYS A 190 -16.04 -18.38 -0.11
C LYS A 190 -16.99 -19.57 -0.14
N PRO A 191 -16.99 -20.38 -1.24
CA PRO A 191 -17.62 -21.68 -1.19
C PRO A 191 -16.94 -22.53 -0.11
N ALA A 192 -17.77 -23.25 0.67
CA ALA A 192 -17.32 -24.18 1.68
C ALA A 192 -16.54 -25.35 1.07
#